data_9660f772e1ac0631b649cf113bc2db22
#
_entry.id   9660f772e1ac0631b649cf113bc2db22
#
_cell.length_a   1.000
_cell.length_b   1.000
_cell.length_c   1.000
_cell.angle_alpha   90.00
_cell.angle_beta   90.00
_cell.angle_gamma   90.00
#
_symmetry.space_group_name_H-M   'P 1'
#
loop_
_entity.id
_entity.type
_entity.pdbx_description
1 polymer ?
#
loop_
_entity_poly.entity_id
_entity_poly.type
_entity_poly.pdbx_seq_one_letter_code
_entity_poly.pdbx_strand_id
1 'polypeptide(L)'
;MAGSSEARVFNRILVALDATQAGQSALEAAALLAEALQYELVGLFVEDSDLMALANLPFSREVRRSGVIQQIDPATLQREVEAHAAAARQAVRQVALRRNLRWSFRSVRGDVDAVFTAAAAEVDIVCVSRRGPGRYRRAPMASPARVAIERQAPVLVAGQLTDRIDKPIAAILDRTESGQASIRLAGRIAEKAKTGLTILEFLPLEADIAEVRARIESELPKGISVRYVLLSREDPCGLLDGLRRNDYSLVLYGVRAEQPSPAWLDYVADAGDCPLLLVPENA
;
A
#
# COMPACT_ATOMS: atom_id res chain seq x y z
N MET A 1 10.84 -22.20 26.15
CA MET A 1 9.96 -22.75 25.11
C MET A 1 9.35 -21.54 24.38
N ALA A 2 10.01 -21.07 23.36
CA ALA A 2 9.50 -20.01 22.51
C ALA A 2 8.58 -20.67 21.47
N GLY A 3 7.29 -20.41 21.59
CA GLY A 3 6.32 -20.83 20.58
C GLY A 3 6.57 -20.04 19.30
N SER A 4 6.97 -20.71 18.25
CA SER A 4 6.94 -20.19 16.90
C SER A 4 5.50 -19.80 16.58
N SER A 5 5.23 -18.50 16.56
CA SER A 5 3.99 -17.95 16.01
C SER A 5 4.01 -18.28 14.51
N GLU A 6 3.31 -19.33 14.12
CA GLU A 6 3.01 -19.57 12.71
C GLU A 6 2.29 -18.32 12.19
N ALA A 7 2.93 -17.59 11.28
CA ALA A 7 2.34 -16.42 10.64
C ALA A 7 1.05 -16.88 9.95
N ARG A 8 -0.10 -16.38 10.41
CA ARG A 8 -1.41 -16.66 9.80
C ARG A 8 -1.43 -16.04 8.41
N VAL A 9 -1.38 -16.86 7.39
CA VAL A 9 -1.54 -16.43 6.00
C VAL A 9 -3.02 -16.36 5.68
N PHE A 10 -3.54 -15.16 5.43
CA PHE A 10 -4.96 -14.94 5.13
C PHE A 10 -5.26 -14.99 3.63
N ASN A 11 -4.25 -14.78 2.78
CA ASN A 11 -4.38 -14.59 1.34
C ASN A 11 -5.35 -13.44 0.99
N ARG A 12 -5.21 -12.29 1.66
CA ARG A 12 -6.10 -11.14 1.54
C ARG A 12 -5.35 -9.83 1.40
N ILE A 13 -5.89 -8.95 0.58
CA ILE A 13 -5.46 -7.56 0.45
C ILE A 13 -6.60 -6.64 0.85
N LEU A 14 -6.40 -5.83 1.90
CA LEU A 14 -7.34 -4.81 2.34
C LEU A 14 -7.11 -3.51 1.58
N VAL A 15 -8.17 -2.91 1.08
CA VAL A 15 -8.14 -1.54 0.56
C VAL A 15 -9.12 -0.67 1.32
N ALA A 16 -8.62 0.40 1.95
CA ALA A 16 -9.45 1.42 2.57
C ALA A 16 -9.98 2.37 1.47
N LEU A 17 -11.29 2.49 1.40
CA LEU A 17 -11.98 3.25 0.37
C LEU A 17 -12.61 4.50 0.94
N ASP A 18 -12.36 5.60 0.24
CA ASP A 18 -13.17 6.80 0.32
C ASP A 18 -13.82 7.06 -1.05
N ALA A 19 -14.77 7.96 -1.11
CA ALA A 19 -15.45 8.29 -2.36
C ALA A 19 -14.60 9.22 -3.26
N THR A 20 -13.27 9.17 -3.16
CA THR A 20 -12.35 10.02 -3.93
C THR A 20 -11.71 9.27 -5.09
N GLN A 21 -11.15 10.02 -6.05
CA GLN A 21 -10.35 9.44 -7.14
C GLN A 21 -9.10 8.73 -6.61
N ALA A 22 -8.53 9.20 -5.50
CA ALA A 22 -7.37 8.56 -4.86
C ALA A 22 -7.73 7.17 -4.29
N GLY A 23 -8.92 7.02 -3.72
CA GLY A 23 -9.45 5.73 -3.29
C GLY A 23 -9.65 4.75 -4.46
N GLN A 24 -10.07 5.25 -5.63
CA GLN A 24 -10.20 4.43 -6.82
C GLN A 24 -8.84 3.93 -7.34
N SER A 25 -7.81 4.80 -7.34
CA SER A 25 -6.44 4.38 -7.70
C SER A 25 -5.89 3.31 -6.75
N ALA A 26 -6.17 3.44 -5.44
CA ALA A 26 -5.78 2.43 -4.46
C ALA A 26 -6.51 1.09 -4.69
N LEU A 27 -7.78 1.13 -5.05
CA LEU A 27 -8.56 -0.06 -5.39
C LEU A 27 -7.99 -0.80 -6.60
N GLU A 28 -7.66 -0.09 -7.67
CA GLU A 28 -7.05 -0.70 -8.87
C GLU A 28 -5.67 -1.31 -8.53
N ALA A 29 -4.86 -0.62 -7.71
CA ALA A 29 -3.56 -1.13 -7.25
C ALA A 29 -3.70 -2.42 -6.44
N ALA A 30 -4.61 -2.40 -5.47
CA ALA A 30 -4.89 -3.57 -4.64
C ALA A 30 -5.39 -4.76 -5.48
N ALA A 31 -6.28 -4.49 -6.44
CA ALA A 31 -6.84 -5.51 -7.30
C ALA A 31 -5.78 -6.12 -8.24
N LEU A 32 -4.88 -5.30 -8.80
CA LEU A 32 -3.79 -5.77 -9.63
C LEU A 32 -2.84 -6.69 -8.87
N LEU A 33 -2.49 -6.31 -7.63
CA LEU A 33 -1.65 -7.14 -6.78
C LEU A 33 -2.39 -8.42 -6.31
N ALA A 34 -3.70 -8.31 -6.01
CA ALA A 34 -4.54 -9.45 -5.66
C ALA A 34 -4.63 -10.47 -6.81
N GLU A 35 -4.74 -10.00 -8.06
CA GLU A 35 -4.72 -10.84 -9.25
C GLU A 35 -3.38 -11.58 -9.38
N ALA A 36 -2.26 -10.86 -9.26
CA ALA A 36 -0.93 -11.45 -9.36
C ALA A 36 -0.68 -12.50 -8.27
N LEU A 37 -1.08 -12.23 -7.02
CA LEU A 37 -0.89 -13.14 -5.89
C LEU A 37 -2.00 -14.20 -5.73
N GLN A 38 -3.12 -14.07 -6.45
CA GLN A 38 -4.34 -14.88 -6.31
C GLN A 38 -4.97 -14.74 -4.91
N TYR A 39 -4.94 -13.53 -4.36
CA TYR A 39 -5.50 -13.17 -3.07
C TYR A 39 -6.94 -12.67 -3.18
N GLU A 40 -7.67 -12.69 -2.08
CA GLU A 40 -8.99 -12.06 -1.95
C GLU A 40 -8.82 -10.54 -1.82
N LEU A 41 -9.65 -9.78 -2.52
CA LEU A 41 -9.73 -8.33 -2.39
C LEU A 41 -10.77 -7.94 -1.35
N VAL A 42 -10.36 -7.29 -0.27
CA VAL A 42 -11.23 -6.86 0.82
C VAL A 42 -11.38 -5.34 0.77
N GLY A 43 -12.57 -4.85 0.40
CA GLY A 43 -12.89 -3.43 0.48
C GLY A 43 -13.36 -3.05 1.88
N LEU A 44 -12.82 -1.99 2.45
CA LEU A 44 -13.24 -1.40 3.73
C LEU A 44 -13.71 0.03 3.52
N PHE A 45 -14.92 0.32 3.96
CA PHE A 45 -15.43 1.68 4.09
C PHE A 45 -15.71 1.97 5.57
N VAL A 46 -15.15 3.07 6.09
CA VAL A 46 -15.38 3.47 7.47
C VAL A 46 -16.35 4.65 7.50
N GLU A 47 -17.48 4.46 8.19
CA GLU A 47 -18.42 5.51 8.51
C GLU A 47 -17.89 6.23 9.77
N ASP A 48 -17.24 7.37 9.57
CA ASP A 48 -16.56 8.13 10.61
C ASP A 48 -17.55 8.55 11.72
N SER A 49 -17.38 7.99 12.91
CA SER A 49 -18.22 8.28 14.08
C SER A 49 -18.09 9.71 14.57
N ASP A 50 -16.91 10.33 14.43
CA ASP A 50 -16.66 11.70 14.85
C ASP A 50 -17.37 12.69 13.94
N LEU A 51 -17.39 12.41 12.64
CA LEU A 51 -18.14 13.20 11.67
C LEU A 51 -19.64 13.16 11.98
N MET A 52 -20.16 11.98 12.31
CA MET A 52 -21.56 11.81 12.68
C MET A 52 -21.90 12.49 14.02
N ALA A 53 -20.99 12.42 15.00
CA ALA A 53 -21.14 13.12 16.28
C ALA A 53 -21.15 14.64 16.09
N LEU A 54 -20.24 15.17 15.27
CA LEU A 54 -20.20 16.59 14.92
C LEU A 54 -21.49 17.06 14.25
N ALA A 55 -22.08 16.28 13.37
CA ALA A 55 -23.33 16.63 12.67
C ALA A 55 -24.52 16.78 13.65
N ASN A 56 -24.49 16.07 14.77
CA ASN A 56 -25.52 16.14 15.81
C ASN A 56 -25.38 17.37 16.74
N LEU A 57 -24.32 18.16 16.64
CA LEU A 57 -24.17 19.38 17.44
C LEU A 57 -25.03 20.51 16.87
N PRO A 58 -25.76 21.27 17.72
CA PRO A 58 -26.79 22.23 17.28
C PRO A 58 -26.24 23.40 16.43
N PHE A 59 -24.91 23.64 16.48
CA PHE A 59 -24.28 24.74 15.77
C PHE A 59 -23.33 24.29 14.67
N SER A 60 -23.36 23.01 14.30
CA SER A 60 -22.49 22.48 13.26
C SER A 60 -22.80 23.05 11.88
N ARG A 61 -21.80 23.61 11.24
CA ARG A 61 -21.90 24.17 9.89
C ARG A 61 -20.84 23.58 8.98
N GLU A 62 -21.21 23.29 7.76
CA GLU A 62 -20.27 22.97 6.69
C GLU A 62 -20.00 24.17 5.79
N VAL A 63 -18.78 24.28 5.32
CA VAL A 63 -18.40 25.22 4.26
C VAL A 63 -18.26 24.42 2.96
N ARG A 64 -19.19 24.60 2.04
CA ARG A 64 -19.11 23.94 0.72
C ARG A 64 -18.01 24.56 -0.13
N ARG A 65 -17.54 23.84 -1.14
CA ARG A 65 -16.55 24.34 -2.12
C ARG A 65 -16.99 25.66 -2.79
N SER A 66 -18.27 25.92 -2.88
CA SER A 66 -18.85 27.18 -3.37
C SER A 66 -18.75 28.34 -2.37
N GLY A 67 -18.19 28.13 -1.17
CA GLY A 67 -18.14 29.13 -0.09
C GLY A 67 -19.46 29.28 0.69
N VAL A 68 -20.50 28.54 0.33
CA VAL A 68 -21.77 28.57 1.04
C VAL A 68 -21.63 27.87 2.40
N ILE A 69 -22.00 28.56 3.47
CA ILE A 69 -22.05 28.03 4.83
C ILE A 69 -23.49 27.60 5.09
N GLN A 70 -23.68 26.31 5.40
CA GLN A 70 -24.99 25.82 5.79
C GLN A 70 -24.92 24.95 7.04
N GLN A 71 -26.02 24.83 7.76
CA GLN A 71 -26.13 23.91 8.89
C GLN A 71 -26.09 22.47 8.38
N ILE A 72 -25.37 21.61 9.07
CA ILE A 72 -25.33 20.18 8.75
C ILE A 72 -26.66 19.56 9.20
N ASP A 73 -27.38 18.96 8.26
CA ASP A 73 -28.53 18.12 8.58
C ASP A 73 -28.07 16.67 8.78
N PRO A 74 -28.19 16.11 9.99
CA PRO A 74 -27.71 14.75 10.28
C PRO A 74 -28.35 13.68 9.38
N ALA A 75 -29.63 13.86 9.01
CA ALA A 75 -30.32 12.90 8.15
C ALA A 75 -29.81 12.97 6.70
N THR A 76 -29.45 14.14 6.23
CA THR A 76 -28.82 14.30 4.92
C THR A 76 -27.42 13.74 4.90
N LEU A 77 -26.59 14.01 5.94
CA LEU A 77 -25.26 13.44 6.06
C LEU A 77 -25.31 11.90 6.11
N GLN A 78 -26.22 11.32 6.87
CA GLN A 78 -26.37 9.86 6.95
C GLN A 78 -26.66 9.26 5.56
N ARG A 79 -27.58 9.87 4.80
CA ARG A 79 -27.89 9.42 3.41
C ARG A 79 -26.69 9.55 2.46
N GLU A 80 -25.89 10.61 2.61
CA GLU A 80 -24.66 10.79 1.83
C GLU A 80 -23.61 9.71 2.17
N VAL A 81 -23.41 9.40 3.45
CA VAL A 81 -22.49 8.34 3.89
C VAL A 81 -22.93 6.98 3.36
N GLU A 82 -24.22 6.65 3.44
CA GLU A 82 -24.78 5.39 2.90
C GLU A 82 -24.61 5.31 1.37
N ALA A 83 -24.83 6.41 0.67
CA ALA A 83 -24.61 6.47 -0.78
C ALA A 83 -23.12 6.27 -1.15
N HIS A 84 -22.20 6.85 -0.37
CA HIS A 84 -20.77 6.65 -0.56
C HIS A 84 -20.35 5.20 -0.27
N ALA A 85 -20.87 4.57 0.79
CA ALA A 85 -20.62 3.17 1.08
C ALA A 85 -21.13 2.25 -0.04
N ALA A 86 -22.32 2.52 -0.58
CA ALA A 86 -22.89 1.78 -1.69
C ALA A 86 -22.05 1.95 -2.97
N ALA A 87 -21.59 3.17 -3.27
CA ALA A 87 -20.72 3.45 -4.40
C ALA A 87 -19.36 2.75 -4.26
N ALA A 88 -18.74 2.76 -3.07
CA ALA A 88 -17.51 2.06 -2.78
C ALA A 88 -17.66 0.54 -2.97
N ARG A 89 -18.74 -0.04 -2.44
CA ARG A 89 -19.05 -1.47 -2.64
C ARG A 89 -19.21 -1.82 -4.13
N GLN A 90 -19.90 -0.98 -4.88
CA GLN A 90 -20.07 -1.19 -6.32
C GLN A 90 -18.76 -1.10 -7.08
N ALA A 91 -17.86 -0.17 -6.71
CA ALA A 91 -16.53 -0.05 -7.29
C ALA A 91 -15.69 -1.32 -7.05
N VAL A 92 -15.63 -1.83 -5.80
CA VAL A 92 -14.95 -3.09 -5.49
C VAL A 92 -15.49 -4.24 -6.32
N ARG A 93 -16.82 -4.37 -6.38
CA ARG A 93 -17.48 -5.42 -7.18
C ARG A 93 -17.08 -5.33 -8.66
N GLN A 94 -17.13 -4.14 -9.26
CA GLN A 94 -16.79 -3.97 -10.67
C GLN A 94 -15.35 -4.32 -10.97
N VAL A 95 -14.41 -3.85 -10.15
CA VAL A 95 -12.98 -4.14 -10.30
C VAL A 95 -12.72 -5.65 -10.12
N ALA A 96 -13.28 -6.26 -9.08
CA ALA A 96 -13.12 -7.68 -8.82
C ALA A 96 -13.69 -8.56 -9.94
N LEU A 97 -14.86 -8.22 -10.49
CA LEU A 97 -15.46 -8.96 -11.61
C LEU A 97 -14.61 -8.87 -12.89
N ARG A 98 -14.09 -7.68 -13.21
CA ARG A 98 -13.19 -7.50 -14.38
C ARG A 98 -11.94 -8.36 -14.33
N ARG A 99 -11.40 -8.59 -13.11
CA ARG A 99 -10.15 -9.32 -12.85
C ARG A 99 -10.38 -10.75 -12.34
N ASN A 100 -11.64 -11.22 -12.32
CA ASN A 100 -12.00 -12.55 -11.81
C ASN A 100 -11.47 -12.85 -10.39
N LEU A 101 -11.56 -11.86 -9.48
CA LEU A 101 -11.09 -11.95 -8.10
C LEU A 101 -12.20 -12.42 -7.15
N ARG A 102 -11.81 -13.16 -6.13
CA ARG A 102 -12.63 -13.28 -4.92
C ARG A 102 -12.60 -11.94 -4.19
N TRP A 103 -13.75 -11.53 -3.68
CA TRP A 103 -13.85 -10.25 -2.99
C TRP A 103 -14.86 -10.26 -1.87
N SER A 104 -14.64 -9.38 -0.90
CA SER A 104 -15.60 -9.03 0.14
C SER A 104 -15.59 -7.52 0.38
N PHE A 105 -16.63 -7.04 1.05
CA PHE A 105 -16.76 -5.61 1.37
C PHE A 105 -17.35 -5.47 2.78
N ARG A 106 -16.75 -4.58 3.56
CA ARG A 106 -17.22 -4.24 4.92
C ARG A 106 -17.46 -2.73 4.99
N SER A 107 -18.64 -2.33 5.51
CA SER A 107 -18.91 -0.97 5.98
C SER A 107 -19.00 -1.03 7.49
N VAL A 108 -18.18 -0.25 8.18
CA VAL A 108 -18.10 -0.27 9.64
C VAL A 108 -18.15 1.15 10.15
N ARG A 109 -19.04 1.40 11.14
CA ARG A 109 -19.09 2.69 11.82
C ARG A 109 -18.13 2.68 13.01
N GLY A 110 -17.30 3.72 13.12
CA GLY A 110 -16.36 3.86 14.22
C GLY A 110 -15.29 4.92 13.95
N ASP A 111 -14.34 4.99 14.87
CA ASP A 111 -13.11 5.75 14.67
C ASP A 111 -12.31 5.15 13.52
N VAL A 112 -11.88 5.98 12.57
CA VAL A 112 -11.24 5.55 11.33
C VAL A 112 -9.96 4.77 11.59
N ASP A 113 -9.13 5.25 12.52
CA ASP A 113 -7.83 4.63 12.82
C ASP A 113 -8.01 3.30 13.57
N ALA A 114 -8.95 3.23 14.50
CA ALA A 114 -9.24 2.01 15.25
C ALA A 114 -9.82 0.91 14.34
N VAL A 115 -10.80 1.26 13.49
CA VAL A 115 -11.43 0.30 12.56
C VAL A 115 -10.43 -0.20 11.52
N PHE A 116 -9.65 0.72 10.92
CA PHE A 116 -8.61 0.36 9.96
C PHE A 116 -7.55 -0.56 10.57
N THR A 117 -7.13 -0.23 11.78
CA THR A 117 -6.20 -0.98 12.59
C THR A 117 -6.66 -2.42 12.84
N ALA A 118 -7.91 -2.59 13.27
CA ALA A 118 -8.48 -3.91 13.50
C ALA A 118 -8.58 -4.74 12.21
N ALA A 119 -9.03 -4.10 11.12
CA ALA A 119 -9.15 -4.76 9.82
C ALA A 119 -7.78 -5.16 9.23
N ALA A 120 -6.75 -4.34 9.44
CA ALA A 120 -5.38 -4.63 8.98
C ALA A 120 -4.76 -5.86 9.64
N ALA A 121 -5.20 -6.24 10.85
CA ALA A 121 -4.73 -7.43 11.53
C ALA A 121 -5.26 -8.77 10.95
N GLU A 122 -6.23 -8.70 10.03
CA GLU A 122 -6.88 -9.86 9.42
C GLU A 122 -6.49 -10.09 7.95
N VAL A 123 -5.44 -9.41 7.48
CA VAL A 123 -5.01 -9.44 6.08
C VAL A 123 -3.50 -9.48 5.97
N ASP A 124 -2.99 -9.91 4.81
CA ASP A 124 -1.54 -10.00 4.57
C ASP A 124 -0.96 -8.71 4.00
N ILE A 125 -1.76 -7.93 3.27
CA ILE A 125 -1.32 -6.66 2.67
C ILE A 125 -2.42 -5.62 2.86
N VAL A 126 -2.00 -4.42 3.21
CA VAL A 126 -2.90 -3.26 3.32
C VAL A 126 -2.60 -2.29 2.18
N CYS A 127 -3.63 -1.84 1.47
CA CYS A 127 -3.50 -0.83 0.44
C CYS A 127 -4.07 0.50 0.89
N VAL A 128 -3.29 1.56 0.74
CA VAL A 128 -3.68 2.94 1.06
C VAL A 128 -3.47 3.85 -0.14
N SER A 129 -4.32 4.87 -0.25
CA SER A 129 -4.08 5.94 -1.21
C SER A 129 -2.95 6.86 -0.72
N ARG A 130 -2.23 7.51 -1.63
CA ARG A 130 -1.15 8.47 -1.30
C ARG A 130 -1.60 9.60 -0.38
N ARG A 131 -2.87 9.97 -0.43
CA ARG A 131 -3.43 11.11 0.33
C ARG A 131 -4.19 10.69 1.57
N GLY A 132 -4.17 9.41 1.92
CA GLY A 132 -4.95 8.84 3.03
C GLY A 132 -6.46 8.80 2.72
N PRO A 133 -7.23 7.89 3.35
CA PRO A 133 -8.68 7.90 3.27
C PRO A 133 -9.23 9.12 4.03
N GLY A 134 -10.11 9.87 3.39
CA GLY A 134 -10.92 10.86 4.07
C GLY A 134 -10.90 12.28 3.51
N ARG A 135 -12.10 12.82 3.33
CA ARG A 135 -12.37 14.24 2.97
C ARG A 135 -11.96 15.22 4.08
N TYR A 136 -11.85 14.75 5.30
CA TYR A 136 -11.62 15.57 6.49
C TYR A 136 -10.26 15.26 7.07
N ARG A 137 -9.24 16.01 6.63
CA ARG A 137 -7.88 15.97 7.18
C ARG A 137 -7.88 16.54 8.60
N ARG A 138 -8.14 15.72 9.59
CA ARG A 138 -7.96 16.14 11.01
C ARG A 138 -6.63 15.71 11.62
N ALA A 139 -6.01 14.69 11.11
CA ALA A 139 -4.63 14.33 11.45
C ALA A 139 -3.93 13.80 10.21
N PRO A 140 -2.61 13.96 10.05
CA PRO A 140 -1.89 13.13 9.12
C PRO A 140 -2.13 11.69 9.59
N MET A 141 -2.84 10.88 8.79
CA MET A 141 -2.74 9.44 8.97
C MET A 141 -1.26 9.12 9.15
N ALA A 142 -0.97 8.24 10.09
CA ALA A 142 0.38 7.75 10.28
C ALA A 142 0.96 7.43 8.89
N SER A 143 2.20 7.85 8.63
CA SER A 143 2.80 7.62 7.32
C SER A 143 2.65 6.15 6.95
N PRO A 144 2.45 5.78 5.67
CA PRO A 144 2.30 4.38 5.27
C PRO A 144 3.42 3.47 5.81
N ALA A 145 4.64 4.00 5.94
CA ALA A 145 5.76 3.31 6.56
C ALA A 145 5.49 3.00 8.05
N ARG A 146 4.93 3.94 8.79
CA ARG A 146 4.57 3.74 10.19
C ARG A 146 3.48 2.67 10.34
N VAL A 147 2.49 2.68 9.46
CA VAL A 147 1.44 1.63 9.45
C VAL A 147 2.07 0.26 9.18
N ALA A 148 2.98 0.13 8.21
CA ALA A 148 3.67 -1.12 7.93
C ALA A 148 4.47 -1.63 9.14
N ILE A 149 5.20 -0.74 9.81
CA ILE A 149 6.00 -1.07 10.99
C ILE A 149 5.13 -1.48 12.17
N GLU A 150 4.15 -0.66 12.53
CA GLU A 150 3.28 -0.90 13.69
C GLU A 150 2.40 -2.14 13.52
N ARG A 151 2.04 -2.49 12.28
CA ARG A 151 1.20 -3.64 11.96
C ARG A 151 1.97 -4.89 11.61
N GLN A 152 3.27 -4.79 11.38
CA GLN A 152 4.09 -5.89 10.87
C GLN A 152 3.49 -6.53 9.60
N ALA A 153 2.83 -5.70 8.77
CA ALA A 153 2.19 -6.10 7.53
C ALA A 153 2.64 -5.19 6.38
N PRO A 154 2.89 -5.74 5.18
CA PRO A 154 3.19 -4.94 4.00
C PRO A 154 2.10 -3.93 3.68
N VAL A 155 2.51 -2.70 3.34
CA VAL A 155 1.60 -1.62 2.97
C VAL A 155 1.87 -1.16 1.55
N LEU A 156 0.88 -1.35 0.69
CA LEU A 156 0.89 -0.86 -0.68
C LEU A 156 0.41 0.60 -0.71
N VAL A 157 1.29 1.49 -1.10
CA VAL A 157 0.97 2.88 -1.40
C VAL A 157 0.63 2.98 -2.88
N ALA A 158 -0.60 3.32 -3.20
CA ALA A 158 -1.08 3.39 -4.58
C ALA A 158 -0.32 4.44 -5.38
N GLY A 159 0.09 4.08 -6.60
CA GLY A 159 0.67 4.95 -7.61
C GLY A 159 -0.26 5.14 -8.81
N GLN A 160 0.25 5.75 -9.86
CA GLN A 160 -0.39 5.64 -11.17
C GLN A 160 -0.18 4.21 -11.67
N LEU A 161 -1.28 3.56 -12.01
CA LEU A 161 -1.24 2.17 -12.42
C LEU A 161 -1.34 2.04 -13.93
N THR A 162 -0.55 1.10 -14.43
CA THR A 162 -0.85 0.39 -15.67
C THR A 162 -1.92 -0.68 -15.40
N ASP A 163 -2.66 -1.07 -16.41
CA ASP A 163 -3.72 -2.09 -16.26
C ASP A 163 -3.18 -3.50 -15.94
N ARG A 164 -1.87 -3.70 -15.96
CA ARG A 164 -1.20 -5.00 -15.79
C ARG A 164 0.17 -4.84 -15.15
N ILE A 165 0.63 -5.89 -14.46
CA ILE A 165 2.04 -6.04 -14.07
C ILE A 165 2.77 -6.67 -15.27
N ASP A 166 3.15 -5.85 -16.23
CA ASP A 166 3.84 -6.25 -17.46
C ASP A 166 5.29 -5.76 -17.53
N LYS A 167 5.67 -4.85 -16.64
CA LYS A 167 7.02 -4.34 -16.49
C LYS A 167 7.71 -5.01 -15.30
N PRO A 168 9.06 -4.98 -15.25
CA PRO A 168 9.81 -5.54 -14.14
C PRO A 168 9.36 -4.98 -12.78
N ILE A 169 9.47 -5.81 -11.76
CA ILE A 169 9.31 -5.39 -10.37
C ILE A 169 10.68 -4.96 -9.85
N ALA A 170 10.75 -3.84 -9.14
CA ALA A 170 11.97 -3.40 -8.49
C ALA A 170 11.93 -3.70 -6.99
N ALA A 171 13.06 -4.13 -6.41
CA ALA A 171 13.24 -4.25 -4.97
C ALA A 171 14.54 -3.57 -4.56
N ILE A 172 14.49 -2.78 -3.48
CA ILE A 172 15.66 -2.06 -2.97
C ILE A 172 16.37 -2.93 -1.95
N LEU A 173 17.65 -3.19 -2.21
CA LEU A 173 18.54 -3.92 -1.32
C LEU A 173 19.31 -2.95 -0.42
N ASP A 174 18.95 -2.93 0.86
CA ASP A 174 19.62 -2.12 1.88
C ASP A 174 20.40 -2.95 2.92
N ARG A 175 20.55 -4.28 2.68
CA ARG A 175 21.24 -5.26 3.53
C ARG A 175 20.60 -5.50 4.89
N THR A 176 19.36 -5.15 5.05
CA THR A 176 18.59 -5.37 6.27
C THR A 176 17.73 -6.61 6.15
N GLU A 177 17.20 -7.12 7.25
CA GLU A 177 16.23 -8.22 7.21
C GLU A 177 14.96 -7.83 6.46
N SER A 178 14.48 -6.60 6.66
CA SER A 178 13.33 -6.07 5.89
C SER A 178 13.64 -5.90 4.40
N GLY A 179 14.88 -5.50 4.03
CA GLY A 179 15.32 -5.48 2.65
C GLY A 179 15.33 -6.87 2.02
N GLN A 180 15.80 -7.90 2.75
CA GLN A 180 15.72 -9.29 2.28
C GLN A 180 14.27 -9.77 2.17
N ALA A 181 13.40 -9.45 3.14
CA ALA A 181 11.98 -9.76 3.08
C ALA A 181 11.32 -9.12 1.85
N SER A 182 11.67 -7.85 1.55
CA SER A 182 11.16 -7.15 0.36
C SER A 182 11.58 -7.85 -0.95
N ILE A 183 12.82 -8.33 -1.03
CA ILE A 183 13.31 -9.05 -2.22
C ILE A 183 12.60 -10.41 -2.37
N ARG A 184 12.43 -11.18 -1.29
CA ARG A 184 11.68 -12.44 -1.34
C ARG A 184 10.24 -12.23 -1.81
N LEU A 185 9.57 -11.21 -1.29
CA LEU A 185 8.21 -10.88 -1.70
C LEU A 185 8.17 -10.40 -3.16
N ALA A 186 9.12 -9.57 -3.59
CA ALA A 186 9.24 -9.13 -4.97
C ALA A 186 9.45 -10.30 -5.94
N GLY A 187 10.29 -11.27 -5.57
CA GLY A 187 10.52 -12.49 -6.33
C GLY A 187 9.23 -13.31 -6.50
N ARG A 188 8.46 -13.51 -5.43
CA ARG A 188 7.16 -14.19 -5.47
C ARG A 188 6.15 -13.48 -6.38
N ILE A 189 6.09 -12.14 -6.31
CA ILE A 189 5.19 -11.35 -7.17
C ILE A 189 5.65 -11.45 -8.63
N ALA A 190 6.96 -11.31 -8.90
CA ALA A 190 7.52 -11.41 -10.24
C ALA A 190 7.25 -12.77 -10.88
N GLU A 191 7.43 -13.87 -10.13
CA GLU A 191 7.11 -15.22 -10.57
C GLU A 191 5.64 -15.36 -10.96
N LYS A 192 4.73 -14.94 -10.07
CA LYS A 192 3.28 -15.03 -10.30
C LYS A 192 2.82 -14.16 -11.46
N ALA A 193 3.37 -12.95 -11.59
CA ALA A 193 3.09 -12.03 -12.69
C ALA A 193 3.83 -12.40 -14.00
N LYS A 194 4.74 -13.39 -13.97
CA LYS A 194 5.58 -13.79 -15.09
C LYS A 194 6.41 -12.64 -15.67
N THR A 195 6.98 -11.82 -14.80
CA THR A 195 7.81 -10.66 -15.16
C THR A 195 9.22 -10.78 -14.56
N GLY A 196 10.12 -9.85 -14.92
CA GLY A 196 11.47 -9.79 -14.36
C GLY A 196 11.54 -9.13 -13.00
N LEU A 197 12.60 -9.41 -12.25
CA LEU A 197 12.96 -8.74 -11.01
C LEU A 197 14.20 -7.87 -11.21
N THR A 198 14.14 -6.60 -10.80
CA THR A 198 15.32 -5.72 -10.75
C THR A 198 15.66 -5.44 -9.31
N ILE A 199 16.87 -5.77 -8.90
CA ILE A 199 17.39 -5.48 -7.56
C ILE A 199 18.21 -4.20 -7.66
N LEU A 200 17.78 -3.18 -6.90
CA LEU A 200 18.42 -1.88 -6.81
C LEU A 200 19.37 -1.89 -5.61
N GLU A 201 20.67 -1.93 -5.87
CA GLU A 201 21.69 -2.01 -4.83
C GLU A 201 22.34 -0.64 -4.60
N PHE A 202 22.43 -0.23 -3.33
CA PHE A 202 23.30 0.87 -2.99
C PHE A 202 24.75 0.38 -2.89
N LEU A 203 25.65 1.02 -3.63
CA LEU A 203 27.07 0.71 -3.62
C LEU A 203 27.64 0.72 -2.20
N PRO A 204 28.15 -0.40 -1.73
CA PRO A 204 28.96 -0.41 -0.51
C PRO A 204 30.42 -0.21 -0.87
N LEU A 205 31.12 0.53 -0.05
CA LEU A 205 32.56 0.76 -0.23
C LEU A 205 33.43 -0.51 -0.04
N GLU A 206 32.95 -1.58 0.62
CA GLU A 206 33.84 -2.66 1.10
C GLU A 206 33.23 -4.07 1.22
N ALA A 207 32.17 -4.47 0.53
CA ALA A 207 31.61 -5.80 0.73
C ALA A 207 31.67 -6.68 -0.52
N ASP A 208 31.80 -7.97 -0.28
CA ASP A 208 31.72 -9.00 -1.32
C ASP A 208 30.32 -9.07 -1.93
N ILE A 209 30.14 -8.28 -2.99
CA ILE A 209 28.86 -8.17 -3.74
C ILE A 209 28.46 -9.55 -4.29
N ALA A 210 29.43 -10.40 -4.62
CA ALA A 210 29.17 -11.70 -5.22
C ALA A 210 28.51 -12.64 -4.19
N GLU A 211 28.97 -12.65 -2.94
CA GLU A 211 28.39 -13.47 -1.87
C GLU A 211 26.94 -13.04 -1.56
N VAL A 212 26.70 -11.73 -1.45
CA VAL A 212 25.35 -11.19 -1.20
C VAL A 212 24.39 -11.57 -2.32
N ARG A 213 24.81 -11.45 -3.59
CA ARG A 213 23.98 -11.84 -4.75
C ARG A 213 23.71 -13.34 -4.78
N ALA A 214 24.72 -14.17 -4.55
CA ALA A 214 24.56 -15.63 -4.50
C ALA A 214 23.55 -16.05 -3.41
N ARG A 215 23.62 -15.43 -2.24
CA ARG A 215 22.64 -15.67 -1.17
C ARG A 215 21.22 -15.26 -1.59
N ILE A 216 21.04 -14.08 -2.15
CA ILE A 216 19.74 -13.60 -2.64
C ILE A 216 19.18 -14.55 -3.70
N GLU A 217 19.99 -14.93 -4.69
CA GLU A 217 19.59 -15.83 -5.75
C GLU A 217 19.16 -17.21 -5.25
N SER A 218 19.77 -17.69 -4.14
CA SER A 218 19.37 -18.95 -3.52
C SER A 218 17.97 -18.90 -2.85
N GLU A 219 17.52 -17.71 -2.46
CA GLU A 219 16.21 -17.47 -1.81
C GLU A 219 15.10 -17.14 -2.81
N LEU A 220 15.44 -16.83 -4.06
CA LEU A 220 14.47 -16.47 -5.08
C LEU A 220 13.86 -17.70 -5.77
N PRO A 221 12.60 -17.61 -6.25
CA PRO A 221 12.01 -18.64 -7.08
C PRO A 221 12.84 -18.93 -8.33
N LYS A 222 12.93 -20.20 -8.70
CA LYS A 222 13.72 -20.61 -9.89
C LYS A 222 13.06 -20.14 -11.20
N GLY A 223 13.89 -19.65 -12.11
CA GLY A 223 13.43 -19.27 -13.46
C GLY A 223 13.02 -17.82 -13.63
N ILE A 224 13.15 -16.99 -12.59
CA ILE A 224 12.94 -15.55 -12.70
C ILE A 224 14.19 -14.90 -13.32
N SER A 225 14.00 -13.97 -14.28
CA SER A 225 15.07 -13.12 -14.77
C SER A 225 15.38 -12.03 -13.73
N VAL A 226 16.60 -12.07 -13.17
CA VAL A 226 17.07 -11.09 -12.18
C VAL A 226 18.09 -10.15 -12.83
N ARG A 227 17.90 -8.85 -12.64
CA ARG A 227 18.84 -7.81 -13.05
C ARG A 227 19.26 -6.99 -11.83
N TYR A 228 20.55 -6.70 -11.72
CA TYR A 228 21.09 -5.84 -10.66
C TYR A 228 21.44 -4.47 -11.23
N VAL A 229 21.04 -3.43 -10.51
CA VAL A 229 21.34 -2.02 -10.83
C VAL A 229 21.99 -1.38 -9.63
N LEU A 230 23.21 -0.88 -9.82
CA LEU A 230 23.96 -0.19 -8.77
C LEU A 230 23.54 1.28 -8.70
N LEU A 231 23.24 1.74 -7.49
CA LEU A 231 22.84 3.10 -7.19
C LEU A 231 23.91 3.78 -6.32
N SER A 232 24.16 5.06 -6.56
CA SER A 232 25.04 5.86 -5.69
C SER A 232 24.31 6.26 -4.42
N ARG A 233 24.96 6.11 -3.26
CA ARG A 233 24.43 6.59 -1.96
C ARG A 233 24.43 8.12 -1.84
N GLU A 234 25.32 8.78 -2.58
CA GLU A 234 25.51 10.22 -2.50
C GLU A 234 24.45 10.98 -3.29
N ASP A 235 23.69 10.30 -4.12
CA ASP A 235 22.65 10.90 -4.97
C ASP A 235 21.29 10.25 -4.76
N PRO A 236 20.50 10.71 -3.76
CA PRO A 236 19.12 10.30 -3.61
C PRO A 236 18.24 10.60 -4.84
N CYS A 237 18.61 11.64 -5.61
CA CYS A 237 17.96 11.98 -6.87
C CYS A 237 18.25 10.93 -7.94
N GLY A 238 19.44 10.31 -7.94
CA GLY A 238 19.79 9.21 -8.84
C GLY A 238 18.92 7.98 -8.65
N LEU A 239 18.48 7.68 -7.42
CA LEU A 239 17.49 6.62 -7.16
C LEU A 239 16.17 6.94 -7.87
N LEU A 240 15.68 8.16 -7.72
CA LEU A 240 14.41 8.59 -8.31
C LEU A 240 14.46 8.66 -9.82
N ASP A 241 15.57 9.17 -10.37
CA ASP A 241 15.81 9.16 -11.80
C ASP A 241 15.97 7.74 -12.35
N GLY A 242 16.59 6.85 -11.59
CA GLY A 242 16.67 5.42 -11.90
C GLY A 242 15.30 4.77 -11.91
N LEU A 243 14.45 5.05 -10.92
CA LEU A 243 13.07 4.56 -10.85
C LEU A 243 12.21 5.12 -12.00
N ARG A 244 12.36 6.41 -12.33
CA ARG A 244 11.63 7.03 -13.45
C ARG A 244 12.07 6.51 -14.82
N ARG A 245 13.38 6.27 -15.02
CA ARG A 245 13.91 5.79 -16.32
C ARG A 245 13.63 4.32 -16.59
N ASN A 246 13.47 3.53 -15.55
CA ASN A 246 13.37 2.07 -15.70
C ASN A 246 11.95 1.53 -15.81
N ASP A 247 10.94 2.31 -15.68
CA ASP A 247 9.55 1.96 -15.94
C ASP A 247 9.15 0.62 -15.28
N TYR A 248 9.04 0.63 -13.96
CA TYR A 248 8.66 -0.53 -13.14
C TYR A 248 7.16 -0.58 -12.89
N SER A 249 6.58 -1.78 -12.80
CA SER A 249 5.18 -1.95 -12.41
C SER A 249 4.95 -1.80 -10.91
N LEU A 250 5.96 -2.09 -10.09
CA LEU A 250 5.89 -2.04 -8.63
C LEU A 250 7.29 -1.90 -8.05
N VAL A 251 7.44 -1.12 -7.00
CA VAL A 251 8.69 -0.98 -6.24
C VAL A 251 8.48 -1.50 -4.82
N LEU A 252 9.40 -2.32 -4.32
CA LEU A 252 9.39 -2.81 -2.95
C LEU A 252 10.55 -2.22 -2.14
N TYR A 253 10.24 -1.83 -0.90
CA TYR A 253 11.21 -1.31 0.05
C TYR A 253 11.00 -1.87 1.46
N GLY A 254 12.08 -2.35 2.07
CA GLY A 254 12.08 -2.81 3.45
C GLY A 254 12.05 -1.66 4.46
N VAL A 255 11.13 -1.68 5.43
CA VAL A 255 11.00 -0.65 6.47
C VAL A 255 11.26 -1.22 7.86
N ARG A 256 11.86 -0.40 8.76
CA ARG A 256 12.22 -0.78 10.13
C ARG A 256 11.73 0.22 11.15
N ALA A 257 11.45 -0.27 12.37
CA ALA A 257 11.00 0.55 13.49
C ALA A 257 12.04 1.58 13.95
N GLU A 258 13.33 1.23 13.88
CA GLU A 258 14.43 2.04 14.43
C GLU A 258 14.96 3.09 13.45
N GLN A 259 14.58 3.05 12.21
CA GLN A 259 14.97 4.06 11.22
C GLN A 259 13.77 4.90 10.82
N PRO A 260 13.85 6.24 11.01
CA PRO A 260 12.84 7.11 10.42
C PRO A 260 12.83 6.85 8.91
N SER A 261 11.64 6.83 8.34
CA SER A 261 11.49 6.74 6.88
C SER A 261 12.42 7.75 6.24
N PRO A 262 13.33 7.33 5.36
CA PRO A 262 14.18 8.28 4.67
C PRO A 262 13.29 9.32 3.98
N ALA A 263 13.66 10.59 4.02
CA ALA A 263 12.88 11.67 3.39
C ALA A 263 12.59 11.41 1.90
N TRP A 264 13.45 10.61 1.23
CA TRP A 264 13.22 10.20 -0.14
C TRP A 264 12.03 9.24 -0.31
N LEU A 265 11.65 8.51 0.75
CA LEU A 265 10.53 7.58 0.70
C LEU A 265 9.19 8.32 0.58
N ASP A 266 9.03 9.39 1.35
CA ASP A 266 7.88 10.29 1.23
C ASP A 266 7.87 10.95 -0.15
N TYR A 267 9.05 11.32 -0.65
CA TYR A 267 9.20 11.88 -1.99
C TYR A 267 8.88 10.85 -3.09
N VAL A 268 9.31 9.60 -2.98
CA VAL A 268 8.94 8.51 -3.93
C VAL A 268 7.45 8.23 -3.84
N ALA A 269 6.91 8.19 -2.64
CA ALA A 269 5.47 8.02 -2.43
C ALA A 269 4.66 9.17 -3.02
N ASP A 270 5.18 10.40 -3.01
CA ASP A 270 4.49 11.60 -3.51
C ASP A 270 4.76 11.87 -5.00
N ALA A 271 5.97 11.65 -5.48
CA ALA A 271 6.41 12.02 -6.82
C ALA A 271 6.46 10.85 -7.81
N GLY A 272 6.45 9.61 -7.32
CA GLY A 272 6.59 8.43 -8.16
C GLY A 272 5.28 8.07 -8.87
N ASP A 273 5.33 7.81 -10.15
CA ASP A 273 4.20 7.28 -10.91
C ASP A 273 3.96 5.79 -10.60
N CYS A 274 4.91 5.12 -9.95
CA CYS A 274 4.89 3.70 -9.64
C CYS A 274 4.31 3.40 -8.25
N PRO A 275 3.49 2.34 -8.06
CA PRO A 275 3.10 1.87 -6.74
C PRO A 275 4.30 1.45 -5.89
N LEU A 276 4.24 1.72 -4.59
CA LEU A 276 5.30 1.38 -3.64
C LEU A 276 4.76 0.41 -2.58
N LEU A 277 5.40 -0.76 -2.44
CA LEU A 277 5.08 -1.73 -1.40
C LEU A 277 6.14 -1.67 -0.29
N LEU A 278 5.73 -1.23 0.87
CA LEU A 278 6.55 -1.16 2.08
C LEU A 278 6.46 -2.49 2.82
N VAL A 279 7.60 -3.09 3.11
CA VAL A 279 7.68 -4.45 3.67
C VAL A 279 8.39 -4.41 5.03
N PRO A 280 7.73 -4.78 6.14
CA PRO A 280 8.37 -4.89 7.45
C PRO A 280 9.26 -6.14 7.53
N GLU A 281 10.06 -6.23 8.60
CA GLU A 281 11.02 -7.33 8.79
C GLU A 281 10.38 -8.72 8.87
N ASN A 282 9.20 -8.80 9.46
CA ASN A 282 8.51 -10.06 9.73
C ASN A 282 7.41 -10.40 8.69
N ALA A 283 7.49 -9.83 7.48
CA ALA A 283 6.50 -10.02 6.42
C ALA A 283 6.72 -11.31 5.60
#